data_8e37e66f05648ef9337a35d83bd6c110
#
_entry.id   8e37e66f05648ef9337a35d83bd6c110
#
_cell.length_a   1.000
_cell.length_b   1.000
_cell.length_c   1.000
_cell.angle_alpha   90.00
_cell.angle_beta   90.00
_cell.angle_gamma   90.00
#
_symmetry.space_group_name_H-M   'P 1'
#
loop_
_entity.id
_entity.type
_entity.pdbx_description
1 polymer ?
#
loop_
_entity_poly.entity_id
_entity_poly.type
_entity_poly.pdbx_seq_one_letter_code
_entity_poly.pdbx_strand_id
1 'polypeptide(L)'
;MFIFNQNNLIIKNMKRFFDPPQAKPLLPKEKIDKVFKSMRFKVFMGSFLGYAAYYLVRKNLSLASADMIAEGLIDKQGVGIAASAVSIAYAFSKFVMGTLSDRSDARKFLTIGLVIASLVMMSVGFLPFSATNMAVNVAVLFVLMLFVGVLSGMGWPPCGRIMAYWFSNNERSFKMSLWNTSHTIGAGTLGVIALLGVGVFADLGIDQTWRANFIFPSAVALVIAVFCWWALRDTPESCGLPSVADWRNDHSGVKTKEKVGEKVPFKTQIVDYVLKNKWIWMISFANAFVYLVRYGV
;
A
#
# COMPACT_ATOMS: atom_id res chain seq x y z
N MET A 1 -14.60 24.04 -25.52
CA MET A 1 -15.54 24.14 -24.39
C MET A 1 -16.08 22.77 -23.92
N PHE A 2 -16.32 21.79 -24.78
CA PHE A 2 -16.82 20.45 -24.43
C PHE A 2 -15.79 19.57 -23.64
N ILE A 3 -14.51 19.64 -23.95
CA ILE A 3 -13.45 18.81 -23.32
C ILE A 3 -13.23 19.22 -21.84
N PHE A 4 -13.32 20.50 -21.50
CA PHE A 4 -13.19 20.99 -20.13
C PHE A 4 -14.33 20.54 -19.21
N ASN A 5 -15.53 20.35 -19.74
CA ASN A 5 -16.70 19.95 -18.97
C ASN A 5 -16.69 18.44 -18.65
N GLN A 6 -16.19 17.61 -19.58
CA GLN A 6 -16.05 16.16 -19.36
C GLN A 6 -14.96 15.85 -18.33
N ASN A 7 -13.82 16.54 -18.35
CA ASN A 7 -12.77 16.37 -17.36
C ASN A 7 -13.23 16.70 -15.93
N ASN A 8 -14.04 17.76 -15.77
CA ASN A 8 -14.63 18.11 -14.48
C ASN A 8 -15.61 17.04 -13.98
N LEU A 9 -16.37 16.41 -14.89
CA LEU A 9 -17.31 15.35 -14.55
C LEU A 9 -16.58 14.06 -14.13
N ILE A 10 -15.52 13.70 -14.84
CA ILE A 10 -14.67 12.53 -14.51
C ILE A 10 -14.00 12.73 -13.15
N ILE A 11 -13.38 13.89 -12.90
CA ILE A 11 -12.73 14.21 -11.63
C ILE A 11 -13.74 14.21 -10.48
N LYS A 12 -14.94 14.75 -10.69
CA LYS A 12 -16.03 14.76 -9.69
C LYS A 12 -16.53 13.35 -9.39
N ASN A 13 -16.68 12.50 -10.41
CA ASN A 13 -17.09 11.10 -10.26
C ASN A 13 -16.01 10.26 -9.59
N MET A 14 -14.72 10.46 -9.92
CA MET A 14 -13.61 9.81 -9.24
C MET A 14 -13.54 10.19 -7.75
N LYS A 15 -13.71 11.47 -7.41
CA LYS A 15 -13.78 11.90 -5.99
C LYS A 15 -14.92 11.20 -5.28
N ARG A 16 -16.12 11.16 -5.87
CA ARG A 16 -17.29 10.50 -5.29
C ARG A 16 -17.11 9.00 -5.11
N PHE A 17 -16.36 8.36 -6.00
CA PHE A 17 -16.05 6.92 -5.90
C PHE A 17 -15.17 6.60 -4.68
N PHE A 18 -14.18 7.43 -4.38
CA PHE A 18 -13.29 7.24 -3.24
C PHE A 18 -13.83 7.82 -1.93
N ASP A 19 -14.95 8.53 -1.93
CA ASP A 19 -15.51 9.09 -0.70
C ASP A 19 -15.74 8.00 0.36
N PRO A 20 -15.46 8.30 1.64
CA PRO A 20 -15.73 7.41 2.75
C PRO A 20 -17.21 6.99 2.77
N PRO A 21 -17.51 5.73 3.07
CA PRO A 21 -18.87 5.24 3.13
C PRO A 21 -19.63 5.90 4.29
N GLN A 22 -20.90 6.17 4.08
CA GLN A 22 -21.77 6.72 5.13
C GLN A 22 -22.06 5.66 6.21
N ALA A 23 -22.28 6.13 7.44
CA ALA A 23 -22.74 5.28 8.54
C ALA A 23 -24.11 4.65 8.21
N LYS A 24 -24.25 3.38 8.53
CA LYS A 24 -25.51 2.63 8.42
C LYS A 24 -26.26 2.61 9.74
N PRO A 25 -27.58 2.39 9.72
CA PRO A 25 -28.35 2.14 10.95
C PRO A 25 -27.71 1.01 11.74
N LEU A 26 -27.73 1.13 13.08
CA LEU A 26 -27.16 0.13 13.97
C LEU A 26 -27.88 -1.22 13.84
N LEU A 27 -27.09 -2.27 13.85
CA LEU A 27 -27.60 -3.63 13.92
C LEU A 27 -28.31 -3.90 15.27
N PRO A 28 -29.23 -4.90 15.33
CA PRO A 28 -29.80 -5.35 16.59
C PRO A 28 -28.71 -5.73 17.61
N LYS A 29 -28.88 -5.34 18.88
CA LYS A 29 -27.88 -5.51 19.96
C LYS A 29 -27.34 -6.93 20.06
N GLU A 30 -28.18 -7.93 19.87
CA GLU A 30 -27.84 -9.37 19.93
C GLU A 30 -26.81 -9.79 18.86
N LYS A 31 -26.77 -9.11 17.72
CA LYS A 31 -25.88 -9.43 16.60
C LYS A 31 -24.57 -8.66 16.62
N ILE A 32 -24.51 -7.53 17.32
CA ILE A 32 -23.37 -6.62 17.29
C ILE A 32 -22.09 -7.34 17.67
N ASP A 33 -22.04 -8.03 18.78
CA ASP A 33 -20.83 -8.67 19.30
C ASP A 33 -20.24 -9.71 18.35
N LYS A 34 -21.10 -10.59 17.80
CA LYS A 34 -20.69 -11.62 16.87
C LYS A 34 -20.15 -11.04 15.55
N VAL A 35 -20.87 -10.05 15.02
CA VAL A 35 -20.50 -9.38 13.77
C VAL A 35 -19.21 -8.58 13.97
N PHE A 36 -19.10 -7.85 15.09
CA PHE A 36 -17.92 -7.03 15.38
C PHE A 36 -16.65 -7.88 15.46
N LYS A 37 -16.67 -8.97 16.24
CA LYS A 37 -15.53 -9.90 16.37
C LYS A 37 -15.11 -10.49 15.03
N SER A 38 -16.06 -10.95 14.21
CA SER A 38 -15.80 -11.51 12.88
C SER A 38 -15.23 -10.46 11.91
N MET A 39 -15.81 -9.27 11.89
CA MET A 39 -15.35 -8.17 11.03
C MET A 39 -13.95 -7.69 11.41
N ARG A 40 -13.65 -7.53 12.70
CA ARG A 40 -12.31 -7.14 13.16
C ARG A 40 -11.22 -8.10 12.68
N PHE A 41 -11.48 -9.41 12.76
CA PHE A 41 -10.52 -10.40 12.27
C PHE A 41 -10.33 -10.27 10.76
N LYS A 42 -11.41 -10.18 9.98
CA LYS A 42 -11.35 -10.02 8.52
C LYS A 42 -10.60 -8.74 8.12
N VAL A 43 -10.91 -7.63 8.76
CA VAL A 43 -10.28 -6.34 8.47
C VAL A 43 -8.80 -6.33 8.86
N PHE A 44 -8.45 -6.96 9.99
CA PHE A 44 -7.06 -7.14 10.38
C PHE A 44 -6.29 -7.96 9.34
N MET A 45 -6.81 -9.14 8.98
CA MET A 45 -6.18 -10.02 7.99
C MET A 45 -6.11 -9.36 6.60
N GLY A 46 -7.15 -8.64 6.19
CA GLY A 46 -7.17 -7.90 4.94
C GLY A 46 -6.11 -6.80 4.89
N SER A 47 -5.95 -6.02 5.97
CA SER A 47 -4.91 -5.00 6.04
C SER A 47 -3.51 -5.60 6.15
N PHE A 48 -3.35 -6.71 6.88
CA PHE A 48 -2.10 -7.43 7.04
C PHE A 48 -1.60 -8.00 5.70
N LEU A 49 -2.44 -8.82 5.05
CA LEU A 49 -2.10 -9.44 3.77
C LEU A 49 -2.00 -8.40 2.64
N GLY A 50 -2.87 -7.40 2.64
CA GLY A 50 -2.81 -6.31 1.67
C GLY A 50 -1.49 -5.53 1.74
N TYR A 51 -1.02 -5.20 2.94
CA TYR A 51 0.26 -4.53 3.09
C TYR A 51 1.46 -5.45 2.78
N ALA A 52 1.37 -6.73 3.15
CA ALA A 52 2.38 -7.73 2.75
C ALA A 52 2.48 -7.84 1.22
N ALA A 53 1.33 -7.82 0.52
CA ALA A 53 1.28 -7.90 -0.94
C ALA A 53 1.94 -6.71 -1.66
N TYR A 54 1.94 -5.50 -1.07
CA TYR A 54 2.73 -4.39 -1.60
C TYR A 54 4.23 -4.69 -1.66
N TYR A 55 4.74 -5.55 -0.77
CA TYR A 55 6.14 -5.96 -0.80
C TYR A 55 6.42 -7.03 -1.87
N LEU A 56 5.40 -7.78 -2.29
CA LEU A 56 5.53 -8.73 -3.41
C LEU A 56 5.73 -8.03 -4.77
N VAL A 57 5.34 -6.77 -4.88
CA VAL A 57 5.43 -6.01 -6.14
C VAL A 57 6.39 -4.82 -6.08
N ARG A 58 7.32 -4.83 -5.12
CA ARG A 58 8.18 -3.66 -4.91
C ARG A 58 9.66 -3.91 -5.19
N LYS A 59 10.14 -5.14 -5.00
CA LYS A 59 11.56 -5.49 -5.10
C LYS A 59 11.87 -6.55 -6.16
N ASN A 60 10.96 -6.80 -7.07
CA ASN A 60 11.06 -7.81 -8.11
C ASN A 60 12.28 -7.59 -9.03
N LEU A 61 12.59 -6.33 -9.36
CA LEU A 61 13.76 -5.97 -10.15
C LEU A 61 15.07 -6.46 -9.52
N SER A 62 15.18 -6.42 -8.18
CA SER A 62 16.39 -6.89 -7.50
C SER A 62 16.58 -8.40 -7.64
N LEU A 63 15.51 -9.18 -7.77
CA LEU A 63 15.59 -10.64 -7.98
C LEU A 63 15.95 -10.97 -9.43
N ALA A 64 15.39 -10.23 -10.38
CA ALA A 64 15.61 -10.45 -11.81
C ALA A 64 16.93 -9.85 -12.34
N SER A 65 17.57 -8.97 -11.57
CA SER A 65 18.68 -8.15 -12.06
C SER A 65 19.89 -8.95 -12.51
N ALA A 66 20.23 -10.04 -11.80
CA ALA A 66 21.39 -10.87 -12.15
C ALA A 66 21.23 -11.51 -13.54
N ASP A 67 20.07 -12.09 -13.81
CA ASP A 67 19.77 -12.75 -15.08
C ASP A 67 19.65 -11.72 -16.22
N MET A 68 19.00 -10.58 -15.96
CA MET A 68 18.88 -9.50 -16.93
C MET A 68 20.24 -8.90 -17.32
N ILE A 69 21.20 -8.85 -16.37
CA ILE A 69 22.58 -8.42 -16.64
C ILE A 69 23.30 -9.49 -17.47
N ALA A 70 23.15 -10.77 -17.15
CA ALA A 70 23.77 -11.86 -17.87
C ALA A 70 23.29 -11.93 -19.34
N GLU A 71 22.03 -11.59 -19.59
CA GLU A 71 21.45 -11.49 -20.95
C GLU A 71 21.80 -10.14 -21.65
N GLY A 72 22.55 -9.24 -21.01
CA GLY A 72 22.92 -7.94 -21.59
C GLY A 72 21.78 -6.94 -21.75
N LEU A 73 20.64 -7.18 -21.07
CA LEU A 73 19.44 -6.32 -21.16
C LEU A 73 19.59 -5.03 -20.37
N ILE A 74 20.38 -5.06 -19.30
CA ILE A 74 20.65 -3.95 -18.40
C ILE A 74 22.03 -4.14 -17.76
N ASP A 75 22.71 -3.06 -17.37
CA ASP A 75 23.95 -3.12 -16.62
C ASP A 75 23.73 -2.81 -15.12
N LYS A 76 24.75 -2.95 -14.29
CA LYS A 76 24.67 -2.66 -12.84
C LYS A 76 24.24 -1.22 -12.56
N GLN A 77 24.70 -0.28 -13.38
CA GLN A 77 24.36 1.14 -13.24
C GLN A 77 22.86 1.36 -13.55
N GLY A 78 22.37 0.75 -14.64
CA GLY A 78 20.96 0.82 -15.02
C GLY A 78 20.03 0.20 -13.97
N VAL A 79 20.41 -0.93 -13.35
CA VAL A 79 19.68 -1.50 -12.20
C VAL A 79 19.60 -0.48 -11.06
N GLY A 80 20.72 0.16 -10.73
CA GLY A 80 20.77 1.19 -9.69
C GLY A 80 19.85 2.39 -10.00
N ILE A 81 19.88 2.86 -11.24
CA ILE A 81 19.02 3.96 -11.72
C ILE A 81 17.54 3.57 -11.61
N ALA A 82 17.15 2.42 -12.13
CA ALA A 82 15.76 1.96 -12.10
C ALA A 82 15.27 1.68 -10.67
N ALA A 83 16.10 1.09 -9.80
CA ALA A 83 15.76 0.84 -8.40
C ALA A 83 15.62 2.13 -7.59
N SER A 84 16.43 3.17 -7.87
CA SER A 84 16.34 4.47 -7.21
C SER A 84 15.01 5.18 -7.47
N ALA A 85 14.41 4.96 -8.65
CA ALA A 85 13.12 5.52 -9.01
C ALA A 85 12.01 5.12 -8.03
N VAL A 86 11.98 3.86 -7.58
CA VAL A 86 11.02 3.39 -6.56
C VAL A 86 11.18 4.17 -5.27
N SER A 87 12.40 4.34 -4.79
CA SER A 87 12.69 4.98 -3.49
C SER A 87 12.34 6.46 -3.52
N ILE A 88 12.72 7.17 -4.57
CA ILE A 88 12.45 8.60 -4.76
C ILE A 88 10.94 8.83 -4.86
N ALA A 89 10.28 8.10 -5.77
CA ALA A 89 8.84 8.23 -5.97
C ALA A 89 8.03 7.89 -4.71
N TYR A 90 8.43 6.86 -3.97
CA TYR A 90 7.79 6.45 -2.73
C TYR A 90 7.94 7.52 -1.63
N ALA A 91 9.10 8.16 -1.50
CA ALA A 91 9.33 9.21 -0.52
C ALA A 91 8.34 10.38 -0.72
N PHE A 92 8.22 10.90 -1.95
CA PHE A 92 7.27 11.97 -2.27
C PHE A 92 5.80 11.50 -2.18
N SER A 93 5.53 10.29 -2.65
CA SER A 93 4.18 9.72 -2.66
C SER A 93 3.58 9.64 -1.26
N LYS A 94 4.36 9.32 -0.22
CA LYS A 94 3.86 9.23 1.15
C LYS A 94 3.14 10.48 1.64
N PHE A 95 3.65 11.66 1.29
CA PHE A 95 3.02 12.93 1.69
C PHE A 95 1.67 13.13 1.02
N VAL A 96 1.61 12.88 -0.29
CA VAL A 96 0.38 13.05 -1.07
C VAL A 96 -0.63 11.97 -0.71
N MET A 97 -0.21 10.70 -0.70
CA MET A 97 -1.09 9.56 -0.46
C MET A 97 -1.60 9.49 0.97
N GLY A 98 -0.84 9.98 1.97
CA GLY A 98 -1.33 10.13 3.33
C GLY A 98 -2.57 11.03 3.38
N THR A 99 -2.47 12.22 2.81
CA THR A 99 -3.58 13.19 2.79
C THR A 99 -4.78 12.70 1.97
N LEU A 100 -4.54 12.02 0.85
CA LEU A 100 -5.60 11.45 0.03
C LEU A 100 -6.31 10.29 0.74
N SER A 101 -5.55 9.43 1.43
CA SER A 101 -6.08 8.31 2.20
C SER A 101 -7.01 8.76 3.33
N ASP A 102 -6.65 9.83 4.06
CA ASP A 102 -7.47 10.36 5.14
C ASP A 102 -8.87 10.83 4.68
N ARG A 103 -8.98 11.13 3.39
CA ARG A 103 -10.23 11.60 2.76
C ARG A 103 -10.93 10.55 1.91
N SER A 104 -10.40 9.33 1.89
CA SER A 104 -10.85 8.25 1.02
C SER A 104 -11.32 7.04 1.81
N ASP A 105 -12.15 6.20 1.18
CA ASP A 105 -12.48 4.86 1.67
C ASP A 105 -11.20 4.01 1.69
N ALA A 106 -10.75 3.61 2.89
CA ALA A 106 -9.51 2.85 3.08
C ALA A 106 -9.51 1.52 2.31
N ARG A 107 -10.67 0.85 2.21
CA ARG A 107 -10.85 -0.37 1.42
C ARG A 107 -10.50 -0.16 -0.04
N LYS A 108 -11.11 0.85 -0.67
CA LYS A 108 -10.93 1.14 -2.08
C LYS A 108 -9.52 1.64 -2.35
N PHE A 109 -9.03 2.54 -1.50
CA PHE A 109 -7.72 3.16 -1.65
C PHE A 109 -6.59 2.13 -1.63
N LEU A 110 -6.56 1.25 -0.62
CA LEU A 110 -5.56 0.21 -0.50
C LEU A 110 -5.65 -0.79 -1.65
N THR A 111 -6.86 -1.28 -1.93
CA THR A 111 -7.03 -2.37 -2.91
C THR A 111 -6.75 -1.93 -4.33
N ILE A 112 -7.24 -0.76 -4.73
CA ILE A 112 -7.01 -0.24 -6.09
C ILE A 112 -5.54 0.09 -6.31
N GLY A 113 -4.89 0.72 -5.31
CA GLY A 113 -3.45 0.96 -5.36
C GLY A 113 -2.65 -0.33 -5.55
N LEU A 114 -3.02 -1.40 -4.82
CA LEU A 114 -2.39 -2.71 -4.94
C LEU A 114 -2.64 -3.34 -6.32
N VAL A 115 -3.87 -3.29 -6.84
CA VAL A 115 -4.20 -3.82 -8.18
C VAL A 115 -3.37 -3.13 -9.25
N ILE A 116 -3.35 -1.81 -9.26
CA ILE A 116 -2.60 -1.06 -10.27
C ILE A 116 -1.09 -1.32 -10.15
N ALA A 117 -0.54 -1.32 -8.91
CA ALA A 117 0.87 -1.62 -8.69
C ALA A 117 1.24 -3.04 -9.17
N SER A 118 0.36 -4.03 -8.93
CA SER A 118 0.56 -5.40 -9.39
C SER A 118 0.52 -5.51 -10.92
N LEU A 119 -0.41 -4.82 -11.58
CA LEU A 119 -0.49 -4.81 -13.04
C LEU A 119 0.72 -4.13 -13.68
N VAL A 120 1.18 -3.00 -13.12
CA VAL A 120 2.39 -2.32 -13.59
C VAL A 120 3.61 -3.22 -13.42
N MET A 121 3.77 -3.88 -12.27
CA MET A 121 4.90 -4.77 -12.06
C MET A 121 4.81 -6.02 -12.93
N MET A 122 3.63 -6.59 -13.11
CA MET A 122 3.39 -7.73 -14.00
C MET A 122 3.72 -7.39 -15.45
N SER A 123 3.41 -6.18 -15.92
CA SER A 123 3.66 -5.75 -17.28
C SER A 123 5.16 -5.79 -17.62
N VAL A 124 6.06 -5.57 -16.66
CA VAL A 124 7.52 -5.67 -16.87
C VAL A 124 7.90 -7.07 -17.38
N GLY A 125 7.26 -8.12 -16.86
CA GLY A 125 7.50 -9.50 -17.28
C GLY A 125 7.11 -9.80 -18.75
N PHE A 126 6.25 -8.99 -19.35
CA PHE A 126 5.79 -9.18 -20.73
C PHE A 126 6.48 -8.23 -21.74
N LEU A 127 7.29 -7.29 -21.27
CA LEU A 127 7.95 -6.33 -22.18
C LEU A 127 9.04 -7.00 -23.02
N PRO A 128 9.16 -6.61 -24.31
CA PRO A 128 10.18 -7.11 -25.22
C PRO A 128 11.51 -6.38 -25.00
N PHE A 129 12.22 -6.68 -23.93
CA PHE A 129 13.57 -6.13 -23.71
C PHE A 129 14.56 -6.70 -24.72
N SER A 130 15.46 -5.83 -25.22
CA SER A 130 16.46 -6.19 -26.22
C SER A 130 17.87 -5.77 -25.79
N ALA A 131 18.83 -6.64 -25.93
CA ALA A 131 20.23 -6.36 -25.62
C ALA A 131 20.83 -5.23 -26.52
N THR A 132 20.24 -4.97 -27.68
CA THR A 132 20.70 -3.91 -28.59
C THR A 132 20.33 -2.50 -28.12
N ASN A 133 19.34 -2.37 -27.23
CA ASN A 133 18.78 -1.09 -26.80
C ASN A 133 18.77 -0.94 -25.27
N MET A 134 19.90 -1.21 -24.62
CA MET A 134 20.01 -1.16 -23.14
C MET A 134 19.51 0.18 -22.54
N ALA A 135 19.84 1.31 -23.18
CA ALA A 135 19.40 2.63 -22.68
C ALA A 135 17.86 2.76 -22.67
N VAL A 136 17.18 2.20 -23.68
CA VAL A 136 15.71 2.18 -23.73
C VAL A 136 15.14 1.26 -22.66
N ASN A 137 15.75 0.10 -22.42
CA ASN A 137 15.36 -0.82 -21.36
C ASN A 137 15.43 -0.14 -20.00
N VAL A 138 16.54 0.56 -19.70
CA VAL A 138 16.73 1.32 -18.44
C VAL A 138 15.67 2.41 -18.30
N ALA A 139 15.41 3.18 -19.36
CA ALA A 139 14.41 4.25 -19.34
C ALA A 139 13.00 3.71 -19.08
N VAL A 140 12.61 2.63 -19.74
CA VAL A 140 11.30 1.98 -19.55
C VAL A 140 11.18 1.44 -18.11
N LEU A 141 12.21 0.74 -17.62
CA LEU A 141 12.24 0.25 -16.25
C LEU A 141 12.16 1.41 -15.25
N PHE A 142 12.91 2.49 -15.47
CA PHE A 142 12.87 3.67 -14.60
C PHE A 142 11.45 4.22 -14.48
N VAL A 143 10.76 4.42 -15.60
CA VAL A 143 9.38 4.95 -15.60
C VAL A 143 8.42 4.01 -14.89
N LEU A 144 8.47 2.70 -15.18
CA LEU A 144 7.58 1.72 -14.52
C LEU A 144 7.87 1.62 -13.02
N MET A 145 9.14 1.62 -12.62
CA MET A 145 9.55 1.60 -11.22
C MET A 145 9.12 2.89 -10.49
N LEU A 146 9.13 4.04 -11.16
CA LEU A 146 8.61 5.28 -10.63
C LEU A 146 7.11 5.18 -10.34
N PHE A 147 6.31 4.61 -11.25
CA PHE A 147 4.89 4.34 -11.01
C PHE A 147 4.67 3.39 -9.84
N VAL A 148 5.42 2.30 -9.76
CA VAL A 148 5.36 1.36 -8.62
C VAL A 148 5.69 2.08 -7.31
N GLY A 149 6.68 2.96 -7.30
CA GLY A 149 7.05 3.78 -6.15
C GLY A 149 5.91 4.69 -5.69
N VAL A 150 5.26 5.40 -6.63
CA VAL A 150 4.10 6.25 -6.32
C VAL A 150 2.96 5.41 -5.74
N LEU A 151 2.60 4.30 -6.36
CA LEU A 151 1.50 3.43 -5.93
C LEU A 151 1.80 2.75 -4.59
N SER A 152 3.07 2.44 -4.30
CA SER A 152 3.48 1.88 -3.01
C SER A 152 3.18 2.80 -1.83
N GLY A 153 3.07 4.12 -2.05
CA GLY A 153 2.63 5.08 -1.04
C GLY A 153 1.17 4.91 -0.62
N MET A 154 0.36 4.21 -1.39
CA MET A 154 -1.05 3.93 -1.07
C MET A 154 -1.23 2.80 -0.04
N GLY A 155 -0.20 2.05 0.31
CA GLY A 155 -0.33 0.86 1.17
C GLY A 155 -0.47 1.19 2.65
N TRP A 156 0.42 1.99 3.22
CA TRP A 156 0.50 2.21 4.67
C TRP A 156 -0.61 3.10 5.25
N PRO A 157 -0.94 4.27 4.66
CA PRO A 157 -1.88 5.21 5.26
C PRO A 157 -3.27 4.62 5.54
N PRO A 158 -3.92 3.89 4.59
CA PRO A 158 -5.22 3.29 4.87
C PRO A 158 -5.17 2.22 5.96
N CYS A 159 -4.04 1.51 6.11
CA CYS A 159 -3.88 0.54 7.20
C CYS A 159 -3.83 1.21 8.56
N GLY A 160 -3.11 2.33 8.69
CA GLY A 160 -3.09 3.14 9.92
C GLY A 160 -4.48 3.62 10.32
N ARG A 161 -5.26 4.11 9.35
CA ARG A 161 -6.65 4.52 9.52
C ARG A 161 -7.54 3.34 9.98
N ILE A 162 -7.46 2.19 9.31
CA ILE A 162 -8.20 0.98 9.68
C ILE A 162 -7.88 0.58 11.13
N MET A 163 -6.59 0.58 11.52
CA MET A 163 -6.20 0.26 12.89
C MET A 163 -6.77 1.24 13.91
N ALA A 164 -6.88 2.53 13.56
CA ALA A 164 -7.45 3.54 14.44
C ALA A 164 -8.95 3.36 14.67
N TYR A 165 -9.70 2.97 13.65
CA TYR A 165 -11.16 2.81 13.75
C TYR A 165 -11.61 1.45 14.28
N TRP A 166 -10.86 0.37 14.02
CA TRP A 166 -11.27 -0.99 14.36
C TRP A 166 -10.67 -1.52 15.67
N PHE A 167 -9.66 -0.84 16.23
CA PHE A 167 -8.97 -1.27 17.47
C PHE A 167 -8.93 -0.15 18.49
N SER A 168 -9.36 -0.47 19.74
CA SER A 168 -9.38 0.48 20.85
C SER A 168 -7.95 0.91 21.26
N ASN A 169 -7.83 2.03 21.96
CA ASN A 169 -6.54 2.57 22.35
C ASN A 169 -5.71 1.58 23.18
N ASN A 170 -6.36 0.83 24.08
CA ASN A 170 -5.68 -0.13 24.95
C ASN A 170 -5.06 -1.34 24.21
N GLU A 171 -5.62 -1.74 23.06
CA GLU A 171 -5.13 -2.89 22.29
C GLU A 171 -4.39 -2.48 21.00
N ARG A 172 -4.51 -1.24 20.57
CA ARG A 172 -4.01 -0.74 19.27
C ARG A 172 -2.51 -0.93 19.12
N SER A 173 -1.74 -0.60 20.16
CA SER A 173 -0.27 -0.73 20.12
C SER A 173 0.16 -2.16 19.84
N PHE A 174 -0.42 -3.14 20.54
CA PHE A 174 -0.14 -4.55 20.31
C PHE A 174 -0.55 -5.00 18.89
N LYS A 175 -1.76 -4.61 18.45
CA LYS A 175 -2.25 -4.94 17.11
C LYS A 175 -1.42 -4.31 16.00
N MET A 176 -0.97 -3.07 16.19
CA MET A 176 -0.06 -2.40 15.25
C MET A 176 1.31 -3.07 15.20
N SER A 177 1.86 -3.51 16.32
CA SER A 177 3.14 -4.23 16.36
C SER A 177 3.04 -5.56 15.61
N LEU A 178 1.96 -6.32 15.84
CA LEU A 178 1.71 -7.56 15.11
C LEU A 178 1.49 -7.29 13.61
N TRP A 179 0.68 -6.29 13.28
CA TRP A 179 0.44 -5.90 11.89
C TRP A 179 1.74 -5.46 11.18
N ASN A 180 2.64 -4.80 11.90
CA ASN A 180 3.90 -4.33 11.32
C ASN A 180 4.81 -5.47 10.83
N THR A 181 4.63 -6.72 11.32
CA THR A 181 5.38 -7.88 10.79
C THR A 181 4.99 -8.23 9.35
N SER A 182 3.86 -7.73 8.86
CA SER A 182 3.35 -7.99 7.50
C SER A 182 4.35 -7.63 6.40
N HIS A 183 5.08 -6.53 6.56
CA HIS A 183 6.07 -6.11 5.56
C HIS A 183 7.27 -7.06 5.51
N THR A 184 7.71 -7.59 6.64
CA THR A 184 8.80 -8.58 6.71
C THR A 184 8.37 -9.90 6.10
N ILE A 185 7.15 -10.35 6.42
CA ILE A 185 6.57 -11.57 5.82
C ILE A 185 6.42 -11.41 4.31
N GLY A 186 5.87 -10.26 3.84
CA GLY A 186 5.76 -9.99 2.41
C GLY A 186 7.10 -9.97 1.70
N ALA A 187 8.11 -9.33 2.29
CA ALA A 187 9.45 -9.29 1.72
C ALA A 187 10.13 -10.68 1.71
N GLY A 188 9.94 -11.47 2.77
CA GLY A 188 10.52 -12.82 2.87
C GLY A 188 9.86 -13.84 1.93
N THR A 189 8.55 -13.74 1.73
CA THR A 189 7.83 -14.65 0.82
C THR A 189 8.03 -14.31 -0.66
N LEU A 190 8.45 -13.10 -0.99
CA LEU A 190 8.72 -12.69 -2.37
C LEU A 190 9.71 -13.64 -3.07
N GLY A 191 10.85 -13.94 -2.44
CA GLY A 191 11.86 -14.81 -3.03
C GLY A 191 11.34 -16.23 -3.27
N VAL A 192 10.56 -16.79 -2.34
CA VAL A 192 9.97 -18.12 -2.48
C VAL A 192 8.98 -18.16 -3.66
N ILE A 193 8.08 -17.18 -3.76
CA ILE A 193 7.10 -17.11 -4.86
C ILE A 193 7.80 -16.92 -6.21
N ALA A 194 8.84 -16.08 -6.26
CA ALA A 194 9.63 -15.86 -7.45
C ALA A 194 10.35 -17.13 -7.90
N LEU A 195 10.98 -17.87 -6.96
CA LEU A 195 11.68 -19.12 -7.25
C LEU A 195 10.73 -20.21 -7.77
N LEU A 196 9.54 -20.34 -7.19
CA LEU A 196 8.50 -21.24 -7.71
C LEU A 196 8.10 -20.87 -9.14
N GLY A 197 7.98 -19.58 -9.43
CA GLY A 197 7.69 -19.10 -10.78
C GLY A 197 8.80 -19.40 -11.78
N VAL A 198 10.06 -19.21 -11.38
CA VAL A 198 11.23 -19.56 -12.19
C VAL A 198 11.25 -21.06 -12.51
N GLY A 199 10.96 -21.92 -11.52
CA GLY A 199 10.85 -23.36 -11.73
C GLY A 199 9.77 -23.72 -12.75
N VAL A 200 8.57 -23.14 -12.63
CA VAL A 200 7.49 -23.36 -13.62
C VAL A 200 7.91 -22.92 -15.02
N PHE A 201 8.59 -21.79 -15.18
CA PHE A 201 9.05 -21.33 -16.50
C PHE A 201 10.12 -22.24 -17.07
N ALA A 202 11.06 -22.74 -16.26
CA ALA A 202 12.06 -23.71 -16.68
C ALA A 202 11.42 -25.04 -17.15
N ASP A 203 10.44 -25.55 -16.42
CA ASP A 203 9.70 -26.77 -16.79
C ASP A 203 8.89 -26.61 -18.07
N LEU A 204 8.44 -25.40 -18.38
CA LEU A 204 7.77 -25.06 -19.63
C LEU A 204 8.73 -24.77 -20.80
N GLY A 205 10.02 -24.83 -20.58
CA GLY A 205 11.05 -24.55 -21.61
C GLY A 205 11.15 -23.08 -21.99
N ILE A 206 10.80 -22.16 -21.06
CA ILE A 206 10.91 -20.71 -21.28
C ILE A 206 12.31 -20.27 -20.86
N ASP A 207 13.16 -19.88 -21.83
CA ASP A 207 14.55 -19.49 -21.56
C ASP A 207 14.68 -18.26 -20.66
N GLN A 208 13.80 -17.28 -20.81
CA GLN A 208 13.84 -16.02 -20.03
C GLN A 208 13.12 -16.20 -18.69
N THR A 209 13.65 -17.04 -17.83
CA THR A 209 13.05 -17.37 -16.52
C THR A 209 12.96 -16.17 -15.55
N TRP A 210 13.80 -15.15 -15.71
CA TRP A 210 13.76 -13.92 -14.94
C TRP A 210 12.41 -13.19 -15.02
N ARG A 211 11.64 -13.37 -16.09
CA ARG A 211 10.30 -12.80 -16.26
C ARG A 211 9.32 -13.30 -15.19
N ALA A 212 9.51 -14.52 -14.74
CA ALA A 212 8.71 -15.10 -13.66
C ALA A 212 8.79 -14.29 -12.36
N ASN A 213 9.95 -13.65 -12.08
CA ASN A 213 10.13 -12.80 -10.90
C ASN A 213 9.18 -11.58 -10.87
N PHE A 214 8.68 -11.16 -12.02
CA PHE A 214 7.69 -10.09 -12.13
C PHE A 214 6.26 -10.62 -12.19
N ILE A 215 6.02 -11.72 -12.88
CA ILE A 215 4.67 -12.25 -13.17
C ILE A 215 4.09 -12.95 -11.95
N PHE A 216 4.79 -13.92 -11.35
CA PHE A 216 4.23 -14.75 -10.28
C PHE A 216 3.92 -13.97 -9.00
N PRO A 217 4.86 -13.16 -8.44
CA PRO A 217 4.53 -12.38 -7.25
C PRO A 217 3.41 -11.37 -7.49
N SER A 218 3.33 -10.80 -8.70
CA SER A 218 2.26 -9.87 -9.05
C SER A 218 0.91 -10.58 -9.17
N ALA A 219 0.86 -11.79 -9.72
CA ALA A 219 -0.35 -12.60 -9.77
C ALA A 219 -0.85 -12.94 -8.36
N VAL A 220 0.04 -13.35 -7.45
CA VAL A 220 -0.30 -13.57 -6.04
C VAL A 220 -0.82 -12.29 -5.39
N ALA A 221 -0.18 -11.15 -5.65
CA ALA A 221 -0.63 -9.86 -5.14
C ALA A 221 -2.04 -9.48 -5.64
N LEU A 222 -2.38 -9.79 -6.90
CA LEU A 222 -3.73 -9.60 -7.44
C LEU A 222 -4.76 -10.49 -6.74
N VAL A 223 -4.45 -11.75 -6.47
CA VAL A 223 -5.32 -12.64 -5.69
C VAL A 223 -5.55 -12.07 -4.28
N ILE A 224 -4.47 -11.60 -3.62
CA ILE A 224 -4.60 -10.95 -2.31
C ILE A 224 -5.42 -9.67 -2.41
N ALA A 225 -5.33 -8.90 -3.50
CA ALA A 225 -6.14 -7.70 -3.70
C ALA A 225 -7.65 -8.03 -3.76
N VAL A 226 -8.04 -9.12 -4.42
CA VAL A 226 -9.43 -9.62 -4.42
C VAL A 226 -9.88 -9.96 -3.00
N PHE A 227 -9.04 -10.64 -2.22
CA PHE A 227 -9.31 -10.91 -0.81
C PHE A 227 -9.46 -9.61 0.00
N CYS A 228 -8.58 -8.62 -0.20
CA CYS A 228 -8.66 -7.32 0.47
C CYS A 228 -9.97 -6.60 0.15
N TRP A 229 -10.40 -6.62 -1.10
CA TRP A 229 -11.68 -6.03 -1.50
C TRP A 229 -12.87 -6.65 -0.76
N TRP A 230 -12.83 -7.94 -0.51
CA TRP A 230 -13.87 -8.64 0.24
C TRP A 230 -13.74 -8.42 1.76
N ALA A 231 -12.53 -8.46 2.32
CA ALA A 231 -12.30 -8.46 3.76
C ALA A 231 -12.31 -7.08 4.39
N LEU A 232 -11.78 -6.06 3.69
CA LEU A 232 -11.63 -4.72 4.25
C LEU A 232 -12.95 -3.97 4.34
N ARG A 233 -13.05 -3.15 5.39
CA ARG A 233 -14.09 -2.13 5.59
C ARG A 233 -13.45 -0.88 6.17
N ASP A 234 -13.95 0.28 5.80
CA ASP A 234 -13.36 1.56 6.24
C ASP A 234 -13.56 1.76 7.75
N THR A 235 -14.81 1.80 8.19
CA THR A 235 -15.17 2.01 9.59
C THR A 235 -16.22 1.01 10.07
N PRO A 236 -16.32 0.75 11.39
CA PRO A 236 -17.40 -0.06 11.97
C PRO A 236 -18.79 0.50 11.66
N GLU A 237 -18.94 1.83 11.71
CA GLU A 237 -20.21 2.53 11.49
C GLU A 237 -20.73 2.31 10.07
N SER A 238 -19.84 2.18 9.10
CA SER A 238 -20.19 1.84 7.70
C SER A 238 -20.80 0.44 7.55
N CYS A 239 -20.67 -0.39 8.57
CA CYS A 239 -21.22 -1.74 8.65
C CYS A 239 -22.45 -1.86 9.58
N GLY A 240 -22.93 -0.73 10.14
CA GLY A 240 -24.02 -0.71 11.13
C GLY A 240 -23.57 -1.17 12.52
N LEU A 241 -22.30 -1.00 12.84
CA LEU A 241 -21.73 -1.29 14.15
C LEU A 241 -21.46 0.02 14.91
N PRO A 242 -21.48 0.01 16.26
CA PRO A 242 -21.05 1.15 17.04
C PRO A 242 -19.55 1.41 16.86
N SER A 243 -19.07 2.56 17.33
CA SER A 243 -17.64 2.82 17.37
C SER A 243 -16.92 1.79 18.26
N VAL A 244 -15.64 1.53 18.00
CA VAL A 244 -14.87 0.60 18.84
C VAL A 244 -14.75 1.10 20.28
N ALA A 245 -14.73 2.42 20.48
CA ALA A 245 -14.68 3.03 21.80
C ALA A 245 -15.97 2.73 22.61
N ASP A 246 -17.13 2.86 21.97
CA ASP A 246 -18.42 2.54 22.58
C ASP A 246 -18.57 1.04 22.82
N TRP A 247 -18.18 0.20 21.86
CA TRP A 247 -18.26 -1.25 21.97
C TRP A 247 -17.37 -1.84 23.06
N ARG A 248 -16.16 -1.27 23.27
CA ARG A 248 -15.20 -1.71 24.29
C ARG A 248 -15.31 -0.94 25.59
N ASN A 249 -16.15 0.10 25.65
CA ASN A 249 -16.19 1.07 26.74
C ASN A 249 -14.78 1.64 27.06
N ASP A 250 -14.01 1.91 26.01
CA ASP A 250 -12.63 2.39 26.10
C ASP A 250 -12.56 3.83 25.57
N HIS A 251 -12.82 4.76 26.46
CA HIS A 251 -12.78 6.20 26.20
C HIS A 251 -11.46 6.83 26.69
N SER A 252 -10.42 6.03 26.90
CA SER A 252 -9.10 6.46 27.39
C SER A 252 -8.31 7.33 26.40
N GLY A 253 -8.77 7.42 25.15
CA GLY A 253 -8.22 8.34 24.16
C GLY A 253 -8.58 9.78 24.48
N VAL A 254 -7.65 10.70 24.17
CA VAL A 254 -7.81 12.14 24.30
C VAL A 254 -9.24 12.56 23.96
N LYS A 255 -9.87 13.30 24.86
CA LYS A 255 -11.17 13.96 24.66
C LYS A 255 -11.03 15.09 23.63
N THR A 256 -10.56 14.78 22.43
CA THR A 256 -10.71 15.68 21.31
C THR A 256 -12.18 15.57 20.91
N LYS A 257 -12.94 16.60 21.26
CA LYS A 257 -14.28 16.87 20.71
C LYS A 257 -14.17 17.18 19.21
N GLU A 258 -13.39 16.41 18.48
CA GLU A 258 -13.43 16.43 17.04
C GLU A 258 -14.72 15.72 16.65
N LYS A 259 -15.71 16.52 16.29
CA LYS A 259 -16.90 16.01 15.61
C LYS A 259 -16.42 15.16 14.45
N VAL A 260 -16.73 13.87 14.48
CA VAL A 260 -16.49 12.94 13.38
C VAL A 260 -17.01 13.61 12.11
N GLY A 261 -16.09 14.05 11.23
CA GLY A 261 -16.46 14.74 9.98
C GLY A 261 -15.92 16.16 9.76
N GLU A 262 -15.38 16.84 10.78
CA GLU A 262 -14.74 18.15 10.57
C GLU A 262 -13.36 17.94 9.89
N LYS A 263 -13.30 18.23 8.60
CA LYS A 263 -12.05 18.15 7.82
C LYS A 263 -11.16 19.33 8.21
N VAL A 264 -10.12 19.07 8.99
CA VAL A 264 -9.07 20.07 9.29
C VAL A 264 -8.47 20.57 7.97
N PRO A 265 -8.34 21.89 7.75
CA PRO A 265 -7.71 22.44 6.54
C PRO A 265 -6.31 21.87 6.36
N PHE A 266 -5.95 21.52 5.13
CA PHE A 266 -4.64 20.94 4.79
C PHE A 266 -3.45 21.74 5.31
N LYS A 267 -3.53 23.08 5.23
CA LYS A 267 -2.49 23.98 5.74
C LYS A 267 -2.30 23.84 7.24
N THR A 268 -3.37 23.79 8.01
CA THR A 268 -3.33 23.60 9.47
C THR A 268 -2.76 22.22 9.82
N GLN A 269 -3.17 21.19 9.10
CA GLN A 269 -2.69 19.83 9.30
C GLN A 269 -1.17 19.71 9.10
N ILE A 270 -0.62 20.31 8.04
CA ILE A 270 0.83 20.26 7.78
C ILE A 270 1.60 21.24 8.64
N VAL A 271 1.18 22.51 8.71
CA VAL A 271 1.95 23.54 9.37
C VAL A 271 1.89 23.41 10.90
N ASP A 272 0.66 23.31 11.46
CA ASP A 272 0.52 23.40 12.90
C ASP A 272 0.74 22.05 13.60
N TYR A 273 0.29 20.93 13.01
CA TYR A 273 0.47 19.63 13.63
C TYR A 273 1.77 18.92 13.28
N VAL A 274 2.37 19.21 12.11
CA VAL A 274 3.61 18.54 11.67
C VAL A 274 4.81 19.46 11.78
N LEU A 275 4.86 20.58 11.05
CA LEU A 275 6.06 21.39 10.94
C LEU A 275 6.41 22.15 12.23
N LYS A 276 5.42 22.61 13.00
CA LYS A 276 5.62 23.28 14.28
C LYS A 276 5.83 22.33 15.46
N ASN A 277 5.61 21.03 15.27
CA ASN A 277 5.66 20.06 16.36
C ASN A 277 7.11 19.53 16.55
N LYS A 278 7.79 20.00 17.57
CA LYS A 278 9.18 19.60 17.90
C LYS A 278 9.34 18.10 18.17
N TRP A 279 8.32 17.43 18.70
CA TRP A 279 8.36 16.00 18.98
C TRP A 279 8.34 15.15 17.70
N ILE A 280 7.60 15.60 16.70
CA ILE A 280 7.60 14.94 15.37
C ILE A 280 8.99 15.06 14.75
N TRP A 281 9.62 16.22 14.83
CA TRP A 281 10.97 16.40 14.32
C TRP A 281 11.99 15.52 15.04
N MET A 282 11.93 15.45 16.37
CA MET A 282 12.82 14.60 17.16
C MET A 282 12.68 13.11 16.78
N ILE A 283 11.46 12.62 16.67
CA ILE A 283 11.20 11.23 16.23
C ILE A 283 11.65 11.02 14.79
N SER A 284 11.43 11.99 13.90
CA SER A 284 11.83 11.90 12.49
C SER A 284 13.36 11.82 12.34
N PHE A 285 14.11 12.63 13.09
CA PHE A 285 15.56 12.56 13.09
C PHE A 285 16.07 11.22 13.67
N ALA A 286 15.50 10.77 14.79
CA ALA A 286 15.86 9.46 15.34
C ALA A 286 15.64 8.33 14.32
N ASN A 287 14.47 8.33 13.64
CA ASN A 287 14.21 7.38 12.58
C ASN A 287 15.17 7.52 11.38
N ALA A 288 15.56 8.73 11.00
CA ALA A 288 16.51 8.95 9.91
C ALA A 288 17.84 8.24 10.21
N PHE A 289 18.38 8.37 11.42
CA PHE A 289 19.60 7.66 11.83
C PHE A 289 19.43 6.13 11.82
N VAL A 290 18.31 5.63 12.34
CA VAL A 290 18.01 4.17 12.31
C VAL A 290 17.98 3.65 10.88
N TYR A 291 17.35 4.38 9.96
CA TYR A 291 17.29 3.98 8.55
C TYR A 291 18.62 4.13 7.83
N LEU A 292 19.43 5.13 8.19
CA LEU A 292 20.77 5.30 7.65
C LEU A 292 21.66 4.11 7.97
N VAL A 293 21.62 3.64 9.22
CA VAL A 293 22.33 2.40 9.63
C VAL A 293 21.75 1.17 8.93
N ARG A 294 20.43 1.04 8.84
CA ARG A 294 19.76 -0.15 8.27
C ARG A 294 20.00 -0.34 6.76
N TYR A 295 20.17 0.73 6.02
CA TYR A 295 20.31 0.70 4.56
C TYR A 295 21.66 1.17 4.04
N GLY A 296 22.50 1.71 4.90
CA GLY A 296 23.82 2.23 4.54
C GLY A 296 24.99 1.27 4.82
N VAL A 297 24.68 0.09 5.37
CA VAL A 297 25.67 -0.98 5.66
C VAL A 297 25.49 -2.13 4.68
#